data_1633568e6ff1b113cdd8bfb4afa6f4e1
#
_entry.id   1633568e6ff1b113cdd8bfb4afa6f4e1
#
_cell.length_a   1.000
_cell.length_b   1.000
_cell.length_c   1.000
_cell.angle_alpha   90.00
_cell.angle_beta   90.00
_cell.angle_gamma   90.00
#
_symmetry.space_group_name_H-M   'P 1'
#
loop_
_entity.id
_entity.type
_entity.pdbx_description
1 polymer ?
#
loop_
_entity_poly.entity_id
_entity_poly.type
_entity_poly.pdbx_seq_one_letter_code
_entity_poly.pdbx_strand_id
1 'polypeptide(L)'
;MRPGPLTSSLLLSLTATACSHKAPLSVSPSEPRPASVRLDFQPPVDRVLTETQRSVRSVERRGDTLREEVELTTQTRFTPSEGGWLLAQAVPRSRLTRNGQEVPTGVADVLARFTLQAWLAADGTFVKLVAPEAAQEALRQVAPAGTEAGVLERFFEPEALETRARREWEVKFAGLFQRNLVEGQQSWVVDLVPVGDSQVAYVLERTVQGTRDTPLGDAVVLGLRCLDAVPEDAPDALSEAWVMAGRPELTPGVSCEGEQLVGQGRFMPVSRQLTVRATVAGEAWTVTTESRAEGLQEEAR
;
A
#
# COMPACT_ATOMS: atom_id res chain seq x y z
N MET A 1 -25.65 22.87 49.37
CA MET A 1 -27.10 23.03 49.51
C MET A 1 -27.81 22.01 48.64
N ARG A 2 -28.68 21.29 49.30
CA ARG A 2 -29.55 20.19 48.82
C ARG A 2 -30.67 20.70 47.91
N PRO A 3 -31.61 19.86 47.55
CA PRO A 3 -31.80 19.03 46.32
C PRO A 3 -33.24 19.13 45.79
N GLY A 4 -33.53 18.30 44.81
CA GLY A 4 -34.78 17.63 44.76
C GLY A 4 -35.81 18.06 43.76
N PRO A 5 -36.96 17.42 43.57
CA PRO A 5 -37.12 15.98 43.54
C PRO A 5 -37.93 15.48 42.30
N LEU A 6 -37.89 14.23 42.05
CA LEU A 6 -38.96 13.24 41.81
C LEU A 6 -40.36 13.73 41.32
N THR A 7 -40.83 13.17 40.22
CA THR A 7 -42.22 12.72 40.19
C THR A 7 -42.36 11.51 39.25
N SER A 8 -42.88 10.47 39.90
CA SER A 8 -43.51 9.26 39.35
C SER A 8 -44.86 9.59 38.72
N SER A 9 -45.31 8.71 37.85
CA SER A 9 -46.70 8.24 37.70
C SER A 9 -46.95 7.89 36.22
N LEU A 10 -47.65 6.96 35.75
CA LEU A 10 -48.59 6.01 36.29
C LEU A 10 -48.88 4.95 35.20
N LEU A 11 -49.03 3.74 35.63
CA LEU A 11 -49.57 2.62 34.84
C LEU A 11 -50.99 2.93 34.37
N LEU A 12 -51.30 2.60 33.13
CA LEU A 12 -52.68 2.26 32.72
C LEU A 12 -52.64 1.02 31.78
N SER A 13 -53.07 -0.06 32.36
CA SER A 13 -53.38 -1.31 31.68
C SER A 13 -54.68 -1.15 30.93
N LEU A 14 -54.67 -1.43 29.63
CA LEU A 14 -55.90 -1.68 28.86
C LEU A 14 -55.72 -2.96 28.09
N THR A 15 -56.36 -4.01 28.57
CA THR A 15 -56.60 -5.26 27.88
C THR A 15 -57.63 -5.02 26.77
N ALA A 16 -57.27 -5.23 25.54
CA ALA A 16 -58.19 -5.35 24.43
C ALA A 16 -57.97 -6.67 23.71
N THR A 17 -58.98 -7.45 23.71
CA THR A 17 -59.14 -8.82 23.22
C THR A 17 -58.88 -8.94 21.72
N ALA A 18 -58.24 -10.00 21.35
CA ALA A 18 -57.82 -10.38 20.01
C ALA A 18 -58.98 -10.51 19.02
N CYS A 19 -58.80 -9.97 17.82
CA CYS A 19 -59.29 -10.54 16.57
C CYS A 19 -58.11 -10.87 15.69
N SER A 20 -57.86 -12.16 15.53
CA SER A 20 -56.81 -12.70 14.67
C SER A 20 -57.18 -12.45 13.20
N HIS A 21 -56.65 -11.34 12.66
CA HIS A 21 -56.52 -11.21 11.22
C HIS A 21 -55.05 -11.50 10.89
N LYS A 22 -54.83 -12.63 10.17
CA LYS A 22 -53.56 -12.88 9.52
C LYS A 22 -53.33 -11.74 8.53
N ALA A 23 -52.54 -10.74 8.97
CA ALA A 23 -51.98 -9.77 8.07
C ALA A 23 -51.03 -10.49 7.10
N PRO A 24 -51.06 -10.20 5.80
CA PRO A 24 -50.05 -10.71 4.88
C PRO A 24 -48.68 -10.23 5.39
N LEU A 25 -47.74 -11.18 5.45
CA LEU A 25 -46.34 -10.87 5.72
C LEU A 25 -45.90 -9.79 4.72
N SER A 26 -45.82 -8.55 5.15
CA SER A 26 -45.19 -7.51 4.38
C SER A 26 -43.70 -7.91 4.34
N VAL A 27 -43.27 -8.46 3.22
CA VAL A 27 -41.86 -8.62 2.90
C VAL A 27 -41.34 -7.20 2.83
N SER A 28 -40.67 -6.76 3.89
CA SER A 28 -39.88 -5.51 3.83
C SER A 28 -38.97 -5.63 2.62
N PRO A 29 -38.94 -4.64 1.73
CA PRO A 29 -37.97 -4.65 0.65
C PRO A 29 -36.60 -4.84 1.28
N SER A 30 -35.91 -5.94 0.91
CA SER A 30 -34.55 -6.17 1.35
C SER A 30 -33.74 -4.97 0.91
N GLU A 31 -33.15 -4.26 1.86
CA GLU A 31 -32.19 -3.22 1.52
C GLU A 31 -31.21 -3.78 0.49
N PRO A 32 -30.95 -3.05 -0.60
CA PRO A 32 -30.00 -3.50 -1.61
C PRO A 32 -28.68 -3.78 -0.90
N ARG A 33 -28.24 -5.04 -0.93
CA ARG A 33 -26.92 -5.40 -0.39
C ARG A 33 -25.88 -4.61 -1.16
N PRO A 34 -24.97 -3.94 -0.48
CA PRO A 34 -23.90 -3.24 -1.16
C PRO A 34 -23.16 -4.24 -2.08
N ALA A 35 -22.84 -3.79 -3.28
CA ALA A 35 -22.11 -4.60 -4.24
C ALA A 35 -20.79 -5.07 -3.61
N SER A 36 -20.55 -6.37 -3.60
CA SER A 36 -19.30 -6.95 -3.12
C SER A 36 -18.46 -7.43 -4.28
N VAL A 37 -17.17 -7.17 -4.22
CA VAL A 37 -16.20 -7.60 -5.21
C VAL A 37 -15.17 -8.50 -4.55
N ARG A 38 -14.91 -9.67 -5.14
CA ARG A 38 -13.86 -10.55 -4.68
C ARG A 38 -12.59 -10.31 -5.48
N LEU A 39 -11.49 -10.06 -4.78
CA LEU A 39 -10.15 -10.07 -5.35
C LEU A 39 -9.47 -11.40 -5.00
N ASP A 40 -9.11 -12.15 -6.04
CA ASP A 40 -8.31 -13.36 -5.92
C ASP A 40 -6.88 -13.06 -6.39
N PHE A 41 -5.89 -13.62 -5.68
CA PHE A 41 -4.51 -13.51 -6.10
C PHE A 41 -4.22 -14.54 -7.21
N GLN A 42 -4.41 -14.11 -8.44
CA GLN A 42 -4.16 -14.90 -9.64
C GLN A 42 -3.22 -14.13 -10.57
N PRO A 43 -1.92 -14.11 -10.29
CA PRO A 43 -0.98 -13.36 -11.11
C PRO A 43 -0.88 -13.97 -12.52
N PRO A 44 -0.57 -13.13 -13.53
CA PRO A 44 -0.42 -13.58 -14.91
C PRO A 44 0.82 -14.48 -15.03
N VAL A 45 0.61 -15.70 -15.54
CA VAL A 45 1.68 -16.66 -15.85
C VAL A 45 2.17 -16.44 -17.28
N ASP A 46 3.46 -16.66 -17.53
CA ASP A 46 4.11 -16.52 -18.85
C ASP A 46 3.98 -15.11 -19.46
N ARG A 47 3.83 -14.13 -18.62
CA ARG A 47 3.75 -12.72 -19.02
C ARG A 47 4.58 -11.84 -18.10
N VAL A 48 5.08 -10.77 -18.68
CA VAL A 48 5.80 -9.72 -17.93
C VAL A 48 4.85 -8.56 -17.71
N LEU A 49 4.66 -8.23 -16.43
CA LEU A 49 3.97 -7.00 -16.03
C LEU A 49 4.98 -5.87 -16.02
N THR A 50 4.79 -4.88 -16.88
CA THR A 50 5.60 -3.65 -16.89
C THR A 50 4.86 -2.55 -16.14
N GLU A 51 5.52 -1.93 -15.18
CA GLU A 51 4.99 -0.82 -14.39
C GLU A 51 5.99 0.34 -14.39
N THR A 52 5.51 1.55 -14.64
CA THR A 52 6.27 2.78 -14.44
C THR A 52 5.92 3.37 -13.09
N GLN A 53 6.94 3.66 -12.29
CA GLN A 53 6.82 4.30 -10.98
C GLN A 53 7.54 5.64 -11.01
N ARG A 54 6.90 6.66 -10.44
CA ARG A 54 7.44 8.00 -10.28
C ARG A 54 7.27 8.46 -8.85
N SER A 55 8.34 8.90 -8.24
CA SER A 55 8.32 9.49 -6.90
C SER A 55 8.90 10.89 -6.96
N VAL A 56 8.12 11.87 -6.54
CA VAL A 56 8.56 13.27 -6.46
C VAL A 56 8.59 13.67 -4.99
N ARG A 57 9.74 14.13 -4.53
CA ARG A 57 9.93 14.69 -3.18
C ARG A 57 10.24 16.16 -3.30
N SER A 58 9.58 16.96 -2.52
CA SER A 58 9.91 18.38 -2.38
C SER A 58 10.02 18.75 -0.90
N VAL A 59 11.00 19.57 -0.59
CA VAL A 59 11.15 20.16 0.74
C VAL A 59 11.31 21.66 0.60
N GLU A 60 10.57 22.39 1.43
CA GLU A 60 10.71 23.84 1.55
C GLU A 60 11.64 24.16 2.73
N ARG A 61 12.76 24.80 2.42
CA ARG A 61 13.78 25.19 3.38
C ARG A 61 14.18 26.64 3.17
N ARG A 62 13.89 27.50 4.15
CA ARG A 62 14.28 28.94 4.14
C ARG A 62 13.93 29.72 2.87
N GLY A 63 12.77 29.36 2.25
CA GLY A 63 12.31 30.01 1.02
C GLY A 63 12.80 29.36 -0.29
N ASP A 64 13.70 28.40 -0.21
CA ASP A 64 14.11 27.58 -1.34
C ASP A 64 13.35 26.26 -1.37
N THR A 65 13.03 25.77 -2.56
CA THR A 65 12.43 24.45 -2.75
C THR A 65 13.46 23.51 -3.37
N LEU A 66 13.83 22.46 -2.64
CA LEU A 66 14.57 21.35 -3.22
C LEU A 66 13.57 20.30 -3.73
N ARG A 67 13.72 19.92 -4.99
CA ARG A 67 12.89 18.88 -5.62
C ARG A 67 13.75 17.73 -6.12
N GLU A 68 13.41 16.54 -5.71
CA GLU A 68 13.98 15.29 -6.22
C GLU A 68 12.87 14.46 -6.89
N GLU A 69 13.20 13.86 -8.02
CA GLU A 69 12.29 13.03 -8.78
C GLU A 69 12.99 11.74 -9.19
N VAL A 70 12.39 10.61 -8.82
CA VAL A 70 12.85 9.26 -9.18
C VAL A 70 11.83 8.64 -10.12
N GLU A 71 12.27 8.20 -11.27
CA GLU A 71 11.49 7.41 -12.20
C GLU A 71 12.09 6.00 -12.31
N LEU A 72 11.25 4.98 -12.17
CA LEU A 72 11.62 3.57 -12.30
C LEU A 72 10.69 2.91 -13.30
N THR A 73 11.24 2.09 -14.18
CA THR A 73 10.46 1.09 -14.91
C THR A 73 10.77 -0.27 -14.28
N THR A 74 9.75 -0.97 -13.84
CA THR A 74 9.88 -2.31 -13.27
C THR A 74 9.26 -3.34 -14.21
N GLN A 75 9.87 -4.53 -14.24
CA GLN A 75 9.34 -5.69 -14.93
C GLN A 75 9.17 -6.82 -13.93
N THR A 76 7.94 -7.25 -13.73
CA THR A 76 7.59 -8.28 -12.76
C THR A 76 7.07 -9.52 -13.47
N ARG A 77 7.57 -10.69 -13.05
CA ARG A 77 7.14 -12.02 -13.49
C ARG A 77 6.68 -12.82 -12.29
N PHE A 78 5.69 -13.68 -12.54
CA PHE A 78 5.20 -14.63 -11.55
C PHE A 78 5.32 -16.05 -12.12
N THR A 79 5.95 -16.92 -11.35
CA THR A 79 6.08 -18.33 -11.67
C THR A 79 5.36 -19.15 -10.61
N PRO A 80 4.42 -20.05 -10.98
CA PRO A 80 3.80 -20.96 -10.03
C PRO A 80 4.84 -21.81 -9.35
N SER A 81 4.69 -22.04 -8.05
CA SER A 81 5.58 -22.90 -7.28
C SER A 81 4.80 -23.65 -6.20
N GLU A 82 5.40 -24.65 -5.58
CA GLU A 82 4.76 -25.43 -4.54
C GLU A 82 4.33 -24.54 -3.37
N GLY A 83 3.01 -24.47 -3.13
CA GLY A 83 2.40 -23.67 -2.06
C GLY A 83 2.25 -22.18 -2.34
N GLY A 84 2.58 -21.68 -3.54
CA GLY A 84 2.46 -20.26 -3.86
C GLY A 84 3.11 -19.83 -5.16
N TRP A 85 3.83 -18.69 -5.12
CA TRP A 85 4.35 -18.02 -6.28
C TRP A 85 5.79 -17.54 -6.04
N LEU A 86 6.63 -17.67 -7.06
CA LEU A 86 7.89 -16.96 -7.14
C LEU A 86 7.67 -15.67 -7.94
N LEU A 87 7.86 -14.54 -7.30
CA LEU A 87 7.92 -13.23 -7.93
C LEU A 87 9.36 -12.93 -8.30
N ALA A 88 9.62 -12.47 -9.53
CA ALA A 88 10.90 -11.92 -9.97
C ALA A 88 10.68 -10.51 -10.51
N GLN A 89 11.38 -9.53 -9.95
CA GLN A 89 11.27 -8.12 -10.34
C GLN A 89 12.62 -7.55 -10.73
N ALA A 90 12.71 -7.05 -11.95
CA ALA A 90 13.86 -6.32 -12.49
C ALA A 90 13.52 -4.84 -12.65
N VAL A 91 14.55 -3.99 -12.61
CA VAL A 91 14.45 -2.54 -12.84
C VAL A 91 15.30 -2.17 -14.06
N PRO A 92 14.78 -2.36 -15.29
CA PRO A 92 15.55 -2.10 -16.51
C PRO A 92 15.88 -0.62 -16.73
N ARG A 93 15.12 0.29 -16.10
CA ARG A 93 15.35 1.74 -16.18
C ARG A 93 15.14 2.38 -14.83
N SER A 94 16.07 3.25 -14.47
CA SER A 94 15.92 4.14 -13.32
C SER A 94 16.58 5.48 -13.64
N ARG A 95 15.96 6.56 -13.17
CA ARG A 95 16.43 7.93 -13.35
C ARG A 95 16.18 8.73 -12.10
N LEU A 96 17.20 9.45 -11.64
CA LEU A 96 17.05 10.44 -10.58
C LEU A 96 17.31 11.83 -11.16
N THR A 97 16.42 12.79 -10.87
CA THR A 97 16.68 14.20 -11.14
C THR A 97 16.61 14.99 -9.84
N ARG A 98 17.46 16.01 -9.73
CA ARG A 98 17.43 16.97 -8.63
C ARG A 98 17.32 18.38 -9.22
N ASN A 99 16.27 19.09 -8.86
CA ASN A 99 15.92 20.41 -9.45
C ASN A 99 15.94 20.39 -10.99
N GLY A 100 15.46 19.32 -11.59
CA GLY A 100 15.39 19.13 -13.04
C GLY A 100 16.70 18.69 -13.72
N GLN A 101 17.79 18.54 -12.98
CA GLN A 101 19.05 18.02 -13.50
C GLN A 101 19.21 16.55 -13.14
N GLU A 102 19.62 15.74 -14.11
CA GLU A 102 19.87 14.31 -13.88
C GLU A 102 21.10 14.12 -13.02
N VAL A 103 20.95 13.28 -11.98
CA VAL A 103 22.02 12.95 -11.04
C VAL A 103 22.28 11.44 -11.14
N PRO A 104 23.48 11.01 -11.55
CA PRO A 104 23.86 9.61 -11.52
C PRO A 104 23.75 9.06 -10.10
N THR A 105 23.24 7.85 -9.95
CA THR A 105 23.15 7.19 -8.65
C THR A 105 23.70 5.78 -8.72
N GLY A 106 24.55 5.41 -7.77
CA GLY A 106 25.02 4.03 -7.64
C GLY A 106 23.88 3.04 -7.35
N VAL A 107 22.77 3.48 -6.76
CA VAL A 107 21.57 2.66 -6.56
C VAL A 107 21.01 2.21 -7.90
N ALA A 108 20.88 3.13 -8.87
CA ALA A 108 20.37 2.82 -10.21
C ALA A 108 21.22 1.74 -10.90
N ASP A 109 22.54 1.84 -10.79
CA ASP A 109 23.46 0.90 -11.41
C ASP A 109 23.37 -0.51 -10.79
N VAL A 110 23.17 -0.60 -9.48
CA VAL A 110 22.97 -1.87 -8.78
C VAL A 110 21.62 -2.47 -9.17
N LEU A 111 20.53 -1.68 -9.14
CA LEU A 111 19.20 -2.14 -9.51
C LEU A 111 19.13 -2.67 -10.96
N ALA A 112 19.87 -2.07 -11.88
CA ALA A 112 19.92 -2.53 -13.28
C ALA A 112 20.60 -3.91 -13.43
N ARG A 113 21.38 -4.36 -12.46
CA ARG A 113 22.14 -5.64 -12.48
C ARG A 113 21.57 -6.71 -11.57
N PHE A 114 20.52 -6.40 -10.84
CA PHE A 114 19.94 -7.25 -9.83
C PHE A 114 18.45 -7.50 -10.14
N THR A 115 18.04 -8.76 -10.06
CA THR A 115 16.63 -9.15 -10.09
C THR A 115 16.23 -9.57 -8.69
N LEU A 116 15.34 -8.78 -8.07
CA LEU A 116 14.76 -9.11 -6.78
C LEU A 116 13.83 -10.32 -6.97
N GLN A 117 14.00 -11.34 -6.14
CA GLN A 117 13.13 -12.51 -6.12
C GLN A 117 12.48 -12.66 -4.75
N ALA A 118 11.19 -12.95 -4.73
CA ALA A 118 10.42 -13.13 -3.50
C ALA A 118 9.46 -14.32 -3.59
N TRP A 119 9.32 -15.02 -2.49
CA TRP A 119 8.27 -15.99 -2.30
C TRP A 119 7.00 -15.31 -1.80
N LEU A 120 5.88 -15.61 -2.47
CA LEU A 120 4.54 -15.25 -2.05
C LEU A 120 3.74 -16.52 -1.79
N ALA A 121 2.91 -16.53 -0.77
CA ALA A 121 1.94 -17.60 -0.54
C ALA A 121 0.87 -17.63 -1.63
N ALA A 122 0.06 -18.67 -1.67
CA ALA A 122 -0.99 -18.83 -2.67
C ALA A 122 -2.03 -17.69 -2.66
N ASP A 123 -2.23 -17.05 -1.51
CA ASP A 123 -3.11 -15.91 -1.31
C ASP A 123 -2.45 -14.55 -1.60
N GLY A 124 -1.20 -14.53 -2.04
CA GLY A 124 -0.44 -13.32 -2.32
C GLY A 124 0.27 -12.71 -1.09
N THR A 125 0.25 -13.36 0.07
CA THR A 125 1.00 -12.90 1.24
C THR A 125 2.50 -13.01 1.00
N PHE A 126 3.25 -11.96 1.32
CA PHE A 126 4.70 -11.95 1.22
C PHE A 126 5.31 -12.90 2.26
N VAL A 127 6.14 -13.83 1.83
CA VAL A 127 6.79 -14.80 2.71
C VAL A 127 8.23 -14.39 3.02
N LYS A 128 9.09 -14.28 2.00
CA LYS A 128 10.50 -13.92 2.15
C LYS A 128 11.15 -13.54 0.81
N LEU A 129 12.30 -12.90 0.87
CA LEU A 129 13.19 -12.80 -0.30
C LEU A 129 13.88 -14.13 -0.58
N VAL A 130 14.21 -14.33 -1.85
CA VAL A 130 15.03 -15.46 -2.33
C VAL A 130 16.39 -14.89 -2.74
N ALA A 131 17.46 -15.50 -2.23
CA ALA A 131 18.84 -15.13 -2.52
C ALA A 131 19.11 -13.61 -2.44
N PRO A 132 18.80 -12.94 -1.30
CA PRO A 132 19.02 -11.50 -1.16
C PRO A 132 20.52 -11.13 -1.27
N GLU A 133 21.43 -12.09 -1.11
CA GLU A 133 22.87 -11.92 -1.28
C GLU A 133 23.28 -11.53 -2.71
N ALA A 134 22.43 -11.85 -3.71
CA ALA A 134 22.65 -11.45 -5.10
C ALA A 134 22.70 -9.92 -5.25
N ALA A 135 21.99 -9.18 -4.40
CA ALA A 135 22.06 -7.73 -4.36
C ALA A 135 23.44 -7.23 -3.92
N GLN A 136 24.07 -7.90 -2.96
CA GLN A 136 25.43 -7.55 -2.51
C GLN A 136 26.48 -7.88 -3.57
N GLU A 137 26.27 -8.97 -4.33
CA GLU A 137 27.15 -9.28 -5.45
C GLU A 137 27.03 -8.23 -6.56
N ALA A 138 25.82 -7.80 -6.91
CA ALA A 138 25.61 -6.71 -7.86
C ALA A 138 26.27 -5.41 -7.36
N LEU A 139 26.17 -5.10 -6.07
CA LEU A 139 26.82 -3.95 -5.46
C LEU A 139 28.36 -4.01 -5.61
N ARG A 140 28.97 -5.17 -5.34
CA ARG A 140 30.43 -5.33 -5.50
C ARG A 140 30.91 -5.10 -6.94
N GLN A 141 30.09 -5.42 -7.92
CA GLN A 141 30.41 -5.21 -9.35
C GLN A 141 30.32 -3.74 -9.77
N VAL A 142 29.51 -2.94 -9.07
CA VAL A 142 29.30 -1.52 -9.36
C VAL A 142 30.19 -0.62 -8.50
N ALA A 143 30.62 -1.14 -7.35
CA ALA A 143 31.20 -0.45 -6.19
C ALA A 143 31.78 0.95 -6.49
N PRO A 144 31.07 2.03 -6.16
CA PRO A 144 31.62 3.37 -6.17
C PRO A 144 32.69 3.49 -5.07
N ALA A 145 33.72 4.24 -5.33
CA ALA A 145 34.71 4.56 -4.30
C ALA A 145 34.18 5.67 -3.39
N GLY A 146 34.41 5.57 -2.08
CA GLY A 146 34.18 6.66 -1.13
C GLY A 146 32.92 6.53 -0.26
N THR A 147 32.41 7.67 0.20
CA THR A 147 31.34 7.76 1.22
C THR A 147 30.01 7.11 0.77
N GLU A 148 29.76 7.04 -0.53
CA GLU A 148 28.54 6.41 -1.08
C GLU A 148 28.55 4.89 -0.87
N ALA A 149 29.71 4.25 -0.82
CA ALA A 149 29.81 2.80 -0.65
C ALA A 149 29.09 2.33 0.63
N GLY A 150 29.32 2.97 1.76
CA GLY A 150 28.71 2.58 3.03
C GLY A 150 27.19 2.84 3.09
N VAL A 151 26.67 3.81 2.32
CA VAL A 151 25.22 4.04 2.19
C VAL A 151 24.60 2.93 1.36
N LEU A 152 25.24 2.58 0.24
CA LEU A 152 24.79 1.52 -0.65
C LEU A 152 24.86 0.14 0.03
N GLU A 153 25.91 -0.14 0.78
CA GLU A 153 26.05 -1.39 1.55
C GLU A 153 24.89 -1.57 2.51
N ARG A 154 24.54 -0.54 3.30
CA ARG A 154 23.37 -0.60 4.21
C ARG A 154 22.06 -0.70 3.46
N PHE A 155 21.94 -0.03 2.30
CA PHE A 155 20.74 -0.09 1.49
C PHE A 155 20.47 -1.49 0.93
N PHE A 156 21.51 -2.22 0.53
CA PHE A 156 21.43 -3.56 -0.06
C PHE A 156 21.77 -4.68 0.94
N GLU A 157 21.86 -4.37 2.23
CA GLU A 157 21.98 -5.41 3.26
C GLU A 157 20.76 -6.35 3.19
N PRO A 158 20.95 -7.70 3.25
CA PRO A 158 19.88 -8.67 3.06
C PRO A 158 18.62 -8.44 3.91
N GLU A 159 18.80 -8.18 5.21
CA GLU A 159 17.68 -7.93 6.14
C GLU A 159 16.96 -6.61 5.83
N ALA A 160 17.72 -5.56 5.52
CA ALA A 160 17.17 -4.26 5.16
C ALA A 160 16.41 -4.32 3.82
N LEU A 161 16.93 -5.09 2.86
CA LEU A 161 16.31 -5.32 1.57
C LEU A 161 15.00 -6.10 1.72
N GLU A 162 15.00 -7.19 2.51
CA GLU A 162 13.79 -7.96 2.77
C GLU A 162 12.73 -7.14 3.49
N THR A 163 13.10 -6.42 4.54
CA THR A 163 12.18 -5.55 5.29
C THR A 163 11.53 -4.51 4.37
N ARG A 164 12.30 -3.93 3.45
CA ARG A 164 11.80 -2.95 2.49
C ARG A 164 10.88 -3.59 1.46
N ALA A 165 11.29 -4.70 0.85
CA ALA A 165 10.50 -5.40 -0.15
C ALA A 165 9.16 -5.89 0.42
N ARG A 166 9.18 -6.46 1.63
CA ARG A 166 7.99 -6.87 2.37
C ARG A 166 7.05 -5.68 2.59
N ARG A 167 7.57 -4.57 3.11
CA ARG A 167 6.76 -3.39 3.40
C ARG A 167 6.15 -2.79 2.13
N GLU A 168 6.92 -2.65 1.06
CA GLU A 168 6.40 -2.14 -0.22
C GLU A 168 5.26 -3.01 -0.76
N TRP A 169 5.38 -4.32 -0.61
CA TRP A 169 4.33 -5.25 -0.98
C TRP A 169 3.10 -5.12 -0.08
N GLU A 170 3.29 -5.13 1.23
CA GLU A 170 2.21 -5.09 2.22
C GLU A 170 1.44 -3.77 2.17
N VAL A 171 2.11 -2.64 2.02
CA VAL A 171 1.47 -1.32 1.87
C VAL A 171 0.53 -1.28 0.66
N LYS A 172 0.90 -1.98 -0.42
CA LYS A 172 0.08 -2.05 -1.63
C LYS A 172 -1.04 -3.10 -1.53
N PHE A 173 -0.78 -4.26 -0.95
CA PHE A 173 -1.60 -5.45 -1.18
C PHE A 173 -2.05 -6.21 0.06
N ALA A 174 -1.48 -5.97 1.26
CA ALA A 174 -1.87 -6.72 2.45
C ALA A 174 -3.39 -6.69 2.69
N GLY A 175 -3.97 -7.86 2.90
CA GLY A 175 -5.39 -8.01 3.26
C GLY A 175 -6.39 -7.68 2.15
N LEU A 176 -5.97 -7.51 0.89
CA LEU A 176 -6.88 -7.26 -0.23
C LEU A 176 -7.39 -8.55 -0.88
N PHE A 177 -6.58 -9.61 -0.89
CA PHE A 177 -6.90 -10.83 -1.61
C PHE A 177 -7.69 -11.82 -0.77
N GLN A 178 -8.37 -12.76 -1.46
CA GLN A 178 -9.20 -13.83 -0.89
C GLN A 178 -10.34 -13.33 -0.01
N ARG A 179 -10.77 -12.07 -0.21
CA ARG A 179 -11.84 -11.43 0.55
C ARG A 179 -12.89 -10.85 -0.38
N ASN A 180 -14.12 -10.82 0.11
CA ASN A 180 -15.17 -10.02 -0.49
C ASN A 180 -15.01 -8.60 0.02
N LEU A 181 -14.64 -7.69 -0.86
CA LEU A 181 -14.53 -6.27 -0.58
C LEU A 181 -15.90 -5.63 -0.81
N VAL A 182 -16.37 -4.87 0.17
CA VAL A 182 -17.65 -4.18 0.12
C VAL A 182 -17.38 -2.68 0.10
N GLU A 183 -18.14 -1.92 -0.66
CA GLU A 183 -18.04 -0.47 -0.69
C GLU A 183 -18.15 0.13 0.72
N GLY A 184 -17.27 1.05 1.06
CA GLY A 184 -17.10 1.62 2.38
C GLY A 184 -16.26 0.78 3.34
N GLN A 185 -15.88 -0.47 2.98
CA GLN A 185 -15.01 -1.30 3.82
C GLN A 185 -13.63 -0.66 3.93
N GLN A 186 -13.12 -0.61 5.17
CA GLN A 186 -11.80 -0.08 5.49
C GLN A 186 -10.79 -1.17 5.78
N SER A 187 -9.54 -0.89 5.50
CA SER A 187 -8.37 -1.67 5.92
C SER A 187 -7.19 -0.72 6.17
N TRP A 188 -6.28 -1.13 7.04
CA TRP A 188 -5.16 -0.30 7.48
C TRP A 188 -3.83 -1.01 7.33
N VAL A 189 -2.81 -0.27 7.00
CA VAL A 189 -1.41 -0.73 6.98
C VAL A 189 -0.50 0.37 7.53
N VAL A 190 0.65 -0.02 8.07
CA VAL A 190 1.68 0.95 8.49
C VAL A 190 2.58 1.26 7.30
N ASP A 191 2.77 2.55 7.00
CA ASP A 191 3.70 2.99 5.96
C ASP A 191 4.77 3.93 6.51
N LEU A 192 5.95 3.87 5.92
CA LEU A 192 7.12 4.65 6.28
C LEU A 192 7.69 5.30 5.03
N VAL A 193 7.62 6.61 4.95
CA VAL A 193 8.17 7.39 3.84
C VAL A 193 9.47 8.04 4.25
N PRO A 194 10.61 7.76 3.59
CA PRO A 194 11.87 8.42 3.89
C PRO A 194 11.83 9.89 3.46
N VAL A 195 12.26 10.80 4.35
CA VAL A 195 12.36 12.24 4.13
C VAL A 195 13.69 12.73 4.69
N GLY A 196 14.63 13.07 3.80
CA GLY A 196 16.02 13.37 4.22
C GLY A 196 16.63 12.21 5.00
N ASP A 197 17.17 12.51 6.19
CA ASP A 197 17.76 11.53 7.11
C ASP A 197 16.72 10.92 8.08
N SER A 198 15.44 11.26 7.94
CA SER A 198 14.33 10.85 8.81
C SER A 198 13.32 10.00 8.05
N GLN A 199 12.30 9.53 8.78
CA GLN A 199 11.15 8.83 8.20
C GLN A 199 9.85 9.46 8.71
N VAL A 200 8.87 9.58 7.84
CA VAL A 200 7.49 9.90 8.18
C VAL A 200 6.73 8.59 8.31
N ALA A 201 6.24 8.31 9.51
CA ALA A 201 5.47 7.11 9.83
C ALA A 201 3.99 7.45 10.01
N TYR A 202 3.11 6.69 9.40
CA TYR A 202 1.67 6.88 9.49
C TYR A 202 0.91 5.57 9.28
N VAL A 203 -0.35 5.55 9.68
CA VAL A 203 -1.28 4.48 9.30
C VAL A 203 -1.94 4.89 7.98
N LEU A 204 -1.80 4.08 6.95
CA LEU A 204 -2.49 4.26 5.69
C LEU A 204 -3.84 3.53 5.76
N GLU A 205 -4.91 4.28 5.77
CA GLU A 205 -6.27 3.77 5.62
C GLU A 205 -6.60 3.63 4.14
N ARG A 206 -7.16 2.48 3.78
CA ARG A 206 -7.66 2.17 2.44
C ARG A 206 -9.16 1.89 2.54
N THR A 207 -9.96 2.66 1.83
CA THR A 207 -11.43 2.52 1.79
C THR A 207 -11.87 2.06 0.41
N VAL A 208 -12.62 0.98 0.33
CA VAL A 208 -13.21 0.51 -0.94
C VAL A 208 -14.27 1.51 -1.41
N GLN A 209 -14.06 2.09 -2.60
CA GLN A 209 -14.95 3.10 -3.20
C GLN A 209 -15.83 2.54 -4.33
N GLY A 210 -15.71 1.24 -4.63
CA GLY A 210 -16.42 0.59 -5.72
C GLY A 210 -15.50 0.07 -6.81
N THR A 211 -15.96 0.06 -8.05
CA THR A 211 -15.24 -0.46 -9.22
C THR A 211 -15.18 0.57 -10.33
N ARG A 212 -14.16 0.44 -11.19
CA ARG A 212 -13.95 1.31 -12.35
C ARG A 212 -13.50 0.48 -13.55
N ASP A 213 -14.09 0.75 -14.70
CA ASP A 213 -13.62 0.21 -15.98
C ASP A 213 -12.31 0.91 -16.38
N THR A 214 -11.31 0.13 -16.77
CA THR A 214 -9.99 0.61 -17.18
C THR A 214 -9.55 -0.07 -18.48
N PRO A 215 -8.57 0.48 -19.20
CA PRO A 215 -8.00 -0.19 -20.38
C PRO A 215 -7.42 -1.59 -20.10
N LEU A 216 -7.14 -1.90 -18.83
CA LEU A 216 -6.63 -3.20 -18.36
C LEU A 216 -7.73 -4.11 -17.80
N GLY A 217 -9.00 -3.72 -17.93
CA GLY A 217 -10.18 -4.40 -17.39
C GLY A 217 -10.73 -3.72 -16.14
N ASP A 218 -11.75 -4.33 -15.55
CA ASP A 218 -12.39 -3.81 -14.33
C ASP A 218 -11.42 -3.83 -13.15
N ALA A 219 -11.40 -2.74 -12.40
CA ALA A 219 -10.56 -2.57 -11.22
C ALA A 219 -11.37 -2.15 -10.00
N VAL A 220 -10.97 -2.63 -8.83
CA VAL A 220 -11.43 -2.12 -7.53
C VAL A 220 -10.70 -0.81 -7.26
N VAL A 221 -11.47 0.19 -6.83
CA VAL A 221 -10.96 1.52 -6.45
C VAL A 221 -10.84 1.58 -4.94
N LEU A 222 -9.64 1.89 -4.46
CA LEU A 222 -9.33 2.12 -3.06
C LEU A 222 -8.96 3.59 -2.86
N GLY A 223 -9.74 4.32 -2.08
CA GLY A 223 -9.35 5.64 -1.58
C GLY A 223 -8.30 5.49 -0.49
N LEU A 224 -7.28 6.35 -0.50
CA LEU A 224 -6.14 6.32 0.41
C LEU A 224 -6.13 7.57 1.29
N ARG A 225 -5.98 7.38 2.61
CA ARG A 225 -5.90 8.45 3.60
C ARG A 225 -4.89 8.11 4.69
N CYS A 226 -4.11 9.08 5.17
CA CYS A 226 -3.23 8.88 6.33
C CYS A 226 -3.95 9.17 7.64
N LEU A 227 -3.60 8.40 8.65
CA LEU A 227 -3.92 8.66 10.05
C LEU A 227 -2.61 8.81 10.83
N ASP A 228 -2.56 9.78 11.71
CA ASP A 228 -1.44 10.02 12.63
C ASP A 228 -1.62 9.33 13.99
N ALA A 229 -2.67 8.54 14.12
CA ALA A 229 -2.95 7.68 15.25
C ALA A 229 -3.48 6.32 14.80
N VAL A 230 -3.26 5.29 15.60
CA VAL A 230 -3.87 3.98 15.40
C VAL A 230 -5.34 4.08 15.79
N PRO A 231 -6.31 3.69 14.94
CA PRO A 231 -7.73 3.65 15.30
C PRO A 231 -7.99 2.75 16.53
N GLU A 232 -8.90 3.15 17.40
CA GLU A 232 -9.24 2.37 18.61
C GLU A 232 -9.84 1.00 18.27
N ASP A 233 -10.53 0.91 17.14
CA ASP A 233 -11.16 -0.30 16.61
C ASP A 233 -10.27 -1.03 15.57
N ALA A 234 -8.99 -0.67 15.52
CA ALA A 234 -8.05 -1.31 14.60
C ALA A 234 -7.93 -2.82 14.92
N PRO A 235 -7.93 -3.68 13.88
CA PRO A 235 -7.77 -5.11 14.09
C PRO A 235 -6.37 -5.45 14.60
N ASP A 236 -6.24 -6.57 15.30
CA ASP A 236 -4.95 -7.07 15.82
C ASP A 236 -3.86 -7.14 14.76
N ALA A 237 -4.23 -7.43 13.50
CA ALA A 237 -3.31 -7.45 12.37
C ALA A 237 -2.58 -6.12 12.13
N LEU A 238 -3.20 -4.96 12.43
CA LEU A 238 -2.51 -3.66 12.37
C LEU A 238 -1.50 -3.53 13.49
N SER A 239 -1.85 -3.98 14.70
CA SER A 239 -0.93 -4.01 15.84
C SER A 239 0.27 -4.90 15.56
N GLU A 240 0.07 -6.07 14.96
CA GLU A 240 1.15 -6.97 14.52
C GLU A 240 2.02 -6.31 13.44
N ALA A 241 1.42 -5.72 12.43
CA ALA A 241 2.15 -5.00 11.38
C ALA A 241 2.98 -3.84 11.96
N TRP A 242 2.46 -3.12 12.96
CA TRP A 242 3.19 -2.06 13.65
C TRP A 242 4.39 -2.60 14.44
N VAL A 243 4.20 -3.73 15.15
CA VAL A 243 5.31 -4.41 15.84
C VAL A 243 6.38 -4.86 14.83
N MET A 244 5.98 -5.44 13.71
CA MET A 244 6.88 -5.87 12.64
C MET A 244 7.62 -4.71 11.97
N ALA A 245 6.99 -3.54 11.89
CA ALA A 245 7.63 -2.31 11.42
C ALA A 245 8.60 -1.69 12.45
N GLY A 246 8.80 -2.32 13.62
CA GLY A 246 9.67 -1.81 14.69
C GLY A 246 9.00 -0.76 15.59
N ARG A 247 7.66 -0.72 15.62
CA ARG A 247 6.85 0.25 16.40
C ARG A 247 7.28 1.69 16.15
N PRO A 248 7.28 2.17 14.92
CA PRO A 248 7.71 3.54 14.65
C PRO A 248 6.79 4.53 15.39
N GLU A 249 7.37 5.61 15.88
CA GLU A 249 6.57 6.72 16.36
C GLU A 249 5.84 7.34 15.19
N LEU A 250 4.50 7.40 15.25
CA LEU A 250 3.70 8.01 14.20
C LEU A 250 3.96 9.51 14.15
N THR A 251 4.10 10.04 12.95
CA THR A 251 4.42 11.45 12.72
C THR A 251 3.17 12.32 12.93
N PRO A 252 3.16 13.22 13.92
CA PRO A 252 2.01 14.09 14.17
C PRO A 252 1.73 15.00 12.95
N GLY A 253 0.43 15.22 12.67
CA GLY A 253 -0.01 16.16 11.63
C GLY A 253 0.32 15.72 10.21
N VAL A 254 0.67 14.45 10.00
CA VAL A 254 0.80 13.90 8.65
C VAL A 254 -0.57 13.91 7.97
N SER A 255 -0.58 14.27 6.70
CA SER A 255 -1.78 14.17 5.86
C SER A 255 -1.44 13.50 4.55
N CYS A 256 -2.35 12.71 4.03
CA CYS A 256 -2.23 12.22 2.67
C CYS A 256 -3.58 12.02 2.00
N GLU A 257 -3.53 12.01 0.70
CA GLU A 257 -4.65 11.72 -0.18
C GLU A 257 -4.17 10.91 -1.37
N GLY A 258 -4.99 9.99 -1.82
CA GLY A 258 -4.61 9.19 -2.98
C GLY A 258 -5.67 8.17 -3.37
N GLU A 259 -5.32 7.42 -4.40
CA GLU A 259 -6.15 6.36 -4.95
C GLU A 259 -5.27 5.20 -5.42
N GLN A 260 -5.79 3.99 -5.29
CA GLN A 260 -5.18 2.79 -5.84
C GLN A 260 -6.23 1.99 -6.61
N LEU A 261 -5.88 1.51 -7.79
CA LEU A 261 -6.69 0.63 -8.61
C LEU A 261 -6.03 -0.75 -8.69
N VAL A 262 -6.81 -1.79 -8.34
CA VAL A 262 -6.37 -3.19 -8.41
C VAL A 262 -7.34 -3.95 -9.31
N GLY A 263 -6.82 -4.60 -10.35
CA GLY A 263 -7.62 -5.33 -11.33
C GLY A 263 -8.39 -6.48 -10.70
N GLN A 264 -9.64 -6.66 -11.14
CA GLN A 264 -10.50 -7.77 -10.76
C GLN A 264 -10.15 -9.03 -11.56
N GLY A 265 -10.40 -10.20 -10.98
CA GLY A 265 -10.27 -11.50 -11.66
C GLY A 265 -8.83 -11.95 -11.97
N ARG A 266 -7.88 -11.02 -12.03
CA ARG A 266 -6.43 -11.30 -12.11
C ARG A 266 -5.71 -10.28 -11.27
N PHE A 267 -4.67 -10.73 -10.56
CA PHE A 267 -3.80 -9.80 -9.89
C PHE A 267 -3.16 -8.86 -10.92
N MET A 268 -3.49 -7.59 -10.81
CA MET A 268 -2.88 -6.54 -11.60
C MET A 268 -2.91 -5.22 -10.83
N PRO A 269 -1.76 -4.67 -10.42
CA PRO A 269 -1.68 -3.29 -9.96
C PRO A 269 -1.92 -2.37 -11.17
N VAL A 270 -3.12 -1.81 -11.29
CA VAL A 270 -3.46 -0.95 -12.45
C VAL A 270 -2.80 0.40 -12.32
N SER A 271 -3.02 1.05 -11.18
CA SER A 271 -2.36 2.32 -10.83
C SER A 271 -2.41 2.58 -9.33
N ARG A 272 -1.51 3.42 -8.86
CA ARG A 272 -1.54 3.97 -7.51
C ARG A 272 -0.99 5.39 -7.55
N GLN A 273 -1.68 6.30 -6.90
CA GLN A 273 -1.22 7.66 -6.65
C GLN A 273 -1.41 7.97 -5.18
N LEU A 274 -0.38 8.51 -4.53
CA LEU A 274 -0.43 8.92 -3.13
C LEU A 274 0.44 10.16 -2.94
N THR A 275 -0.14 11.21 -2.37
CA THR A 275 0.59 12.41 -1.96
C THR A 275 0.57 12.50 -0.43
N VAL A 276 1.74 12.49 0.18
CA VAL A 276 1.96 12.61 1.62
C VAL A 276 2.55 13.98 1.92
N ARG A 277 2.02 14.67 2.92
CA ARG A 277 2.54 15.94 3.42
C ARG A 277 2.81 15.83 4.91
N ALA A 278 3.98 16.29 5.34
CA ALA A 278 4.38 16.26 6.74
C ALA A 278 5.34 17.41 7.05
N THR A 279 5.42 17.78 8.32
CA THR A 279 6.47 18.69 8.81
C THR A 279 7.45 17.88 9.64
N VAL A 280 8.71 17.83 9.21
CA VAL A 280 9.79 17.11 9.89
C VAL A 280 10.92 18.06 10.21
N ALA A 281 11.33 18.15 11.46
CA ALA A 281 12.37 19.09 11.92
C ALA A 281 12.13 20.55 11.51
N GLY A 282 10.86 20.97 11.42
CA GLY A 282 10.46 22.33 11.03
C GLY A 282 10.48 22.58 9.52
N GLU A 283 10.73 21.58 8.69
CA GLU A 283 10.69 21.65 7.23
C GLU A 283 9.42 21.01 6.69
N ALA A 284 8.76 21.69 5.73
CA ALA A 284 7.57 21.15 5.08
C ALA A 284 7.98 20.22 3.93
N TRP A 285 7.57 18.96 4.04
CA TRP A 285 7.83 17.92 3.07
C TRP A 285 6.56 17.52 2.32
N THR A 286 6.69 17.35 1.02
CA THR A 286 5.68 16.72 0.18
C THR A 286 6.31 15.59 -0.61
N VAL A 287 5.71 14.40 -0.53
CA VAL A 287 6.14 13.23 -1.30
C VAL A 287 4.95 12.74 -2.11
N THR A 288 5.05 12.77 -3.43
CA THR A 288 4.05 12.19 -4.33
C THR A 288 4.64 10.96 -4.98
N THR A 289 3.95 9.83 -4.86
CA THR A 289 4.29 8.58 -5.54
C THR A 289 3.17 8.23 -6.50
N GLU A 290 3.54 7.91 -7.72
CA GLU A 290 2.65 7.45 -8.77
C GLU A 290 3.19 6.15 -9.33
N SER A 291 2.31 5.17 -9.55
CA SER A 291 2.65 3.99 -10.33
C SER A 291 1.53 3.67 -11.30
N ARG A 292 1.90 3.11 -12.43
CA ARG A 292 0.96 2.73 -13.49
C ARG A 292 1.47 1.51 -14.23
N ALA A 293 0.60 0.51 -14.35
CA ALA A 293 0.85 -0.62 -15.24
C ALA A 293 0.74 -0.17 -16.70
N GLU A 294 1.74 -0.50 -17.49
CA GLU A 294 1.74 -0.24 -18.95
C GLU A 294 1.06 -1.36 -19.72
N GLY A 295 0.98 -2.55 -19.13
CA GLY A 295 0.33 -3.73 -19.71
C GLY A 295 1.06 -5.04 -19.42
N LEU A 296 0.54 -6.09 -20.02
CA LEU A 296 1.12 -7.44 -19.98
C LEU A 296 1.75 -7.74 -21.34
N GLN A 297 3.04 -7.99 -21.34
CA GLN A 297 3.77 -8.39 -22.52
C GLN A 297 3.98 -9.91 -22.53
N GLU A 298 3.86 -10.56 -23.69
CA GLU A 298 4.26 -11.96 -23.83
C GLU A 298 5.77 -12.07 -23.64
N GLU A 299 6.20 -13.12 -22.96
CA GLU A 299 7.62 -13.39 -22.82
C GLU A 299 8.21 -13.71 -24.19
N ALA A 300 9.22 -12.94 -24.62
CA ALA A 300 9.99 -13.29 -25.82
C ALA A 300 10.68 -14.65 -25.54
N ARG A 301 10.28 -15.67 -26.30
CA ARG A 301 10.84 -17.03 -26.24
C ARG A 301 12.28 -17.07 -26.76
#